data_0f745bc72a328e16c64c7bd56af8ff10
#
_entry.id   0f745bc72a328e16c64c7bd56af8ff10
#
_cell.length_a   1.000
_cell.length_b   1.000
_cell.length_c   1.000
_cell.angle_alpha   90.00
_cell.angle_beta   90.00
_cell.angle_gamma   90.00
#
_symmetry.space_group_name_H-M   'P 1'
#
loop_
_entity.id
_entity.type
_entity.pdbx_description
1 polymer ?
#
loop_
_entity_poly.entity_id
_entity_poly.type
_entity_poly.pdbx_seq_one_letter_code
_entity_poly.pdbx_strand_id
1 'polypeptide(L)'
;LQTAFAGMFLDEIEQVHVQEWFNRVTETGGPGAANRSCEILRSLMNKAEEWGIKPEGSNPCTSIRMNKRRKCQRFLSDQEFRRLGTAIDNNRKSRPVHCAALSLLILTGCRKSEITGLTWSEGKGRRLLLTDSKTGPRTVWLGEAAWTIIKCLPRRKRRPEVFFNPRTGRKVDVDCLWRDVREE
;
A
#
# COMPACT_ATOMS: atom_id res chain seq x y z
N LEU A 1 2.99 19.31 -5.84
CA LEU A 1 3.09 20.45 -4.93
C LEU A 1 4.29 21.33 -5.26
N GLN A 2 5.50 20.80 -5.33
CA GLN A 2 6.72 21.61 -5.60
C GLN A 2 6.60 22.50 -6.83
N THR A 3 6.10 21.98 -7.95
CA THR A 3 5.96 22.74 -9.20
C THR A 3 4.80 23.74 -9.18
N ALA A 4 3.80 23.54 -8.34
CA ALA A 4 2.60 24.38 -8.32
C ALA A 4 2.77 25.66 -7.51
N PHE A 5 3.59 25.60 -6.46
CA PHE A 5 3.84 26.70 -5.53
C PHE A 5 5.33 27.09 -5.50
N ALA A 6 6.07 26.75 -6.58
CA ALA A 6 7.49 27.11 -6.69
C ALA A 6 7.64 28.63 -6.76
N GLY A 7 8.51 29.18 -5.91
CA GLY A 7 8.79 30.61 -5.83
C GLY A 7 7.80 31.43 -5.00
N MET A 8 6.75 30.81 -4.44
CA MET A 8 5.85 31.48 -3.50
C MET A 8 6.30 31.26 -2.05
N PHE A 9 6.25 32.28 -1.25
CA PHE A 9 6.37 32.16 0.19
C PHE A 9 5.07 31.61 0.82
N LEU A 10 5.16 31.03 2.02
CA LEU A 10 4.00 30.40 2.69
C LEU A 10 2.86 31.36 2.99
N ASP A 11 3.19 32.60 3.30
CA ASP A 11 2.24 33.70 3.54
C ASP A 11 1.52 34.16 2.28
N GLU A 12 2.14 34.04 1.12
CA GLU A 12 1.57 34.39 -0.19
C GLU A 12 0.58 33.34 -0.72
N ILE A 13 0.57 32.13 -0.15
CA ILE A 13 -0.34 31.07 -0.59
C ILE A 13 -1.72 31.31 -0.02
N GLU A 14 -2.62 31.79 -0.88
CA GLU A 14 -4.01 32.09 -0.58
C GLU A 14 -4.96 30.98 -1.04
N GLN A 15 -6.22 31.05 -0.61
CA GLN A 15 -7.26 30.09 -0.99
C GLN A 15 -7.45 29.98 -2.49
N VAL A 16 -7.36 31.07 -3.23
CA VAL A 16 -7.52 31.10 -4.70
C VAL A 16 -6.46 30.25 -5.38
N HIS A 17 -5.21 30.37 -4.97
CA HIS A 17 -4.09 29.58 -5.48
C HIS A 17 -4.29 28.07 -5.24
N VAL A 18 -4.76 27.73 -4.02
CA VAL A 18 -5.05 26.33 -3.66
C VAL A 18 -6.23 25.79 -4.45
N GLN A 19 -7.29 26.59 -4.65
CA GLN A 19 -8.47 26.17 -5.41
C GLN A 19 -8.15 25.92 -6.89
N GLU A 20 -7.42 26.81 -7.54
CA GLU A 20 -6.98 26.65 -8.93
C GLU A 20 -6.10 25.41 -9.11
N TRP A 21 -5.12 25.25 -8.22
CA TRP A 21 -4.29 24.05 -8.22
C TRP A 21 -5.10 22.78 -7.99
N PHE A 22 -6.05 22.78 -7.04
CA PHE A 22 -6.90 21.63 -6.74
C PHE A 22 -7.76 21.23 -7.96
N ASN A 23 -8.34 22.21 -8.66
CA ASN A 23 -9.11 21.98 -9.88
C ASN A 23 -8.22 21.35 -10.97
N ARG A 24 -7.04 21.92 -11.22
CA ARG A 24 -6.07 21.40 -12.20
C ARG A 24 -5.65 19.95 -11.89
N VAL A 25 -5.35 19.64 -10.62
CA VAL A 25 -5.00 18.27 -10.22
C VAL A 25 -6.21 17.35 -10.36
N THR A 26 -7.43 17.83 -10.14
CA THR A 26 -8.65 17.04 -10.35
C THR A 26 -8.81 16.64 -11.82
N GLU A 27 -8.54 17.55 -12.75
CA GLU A 27 -8.64 17.31 -14.20
C GLU A 27 -7.54 16.39 -14.72
N THR A 28 -6.29 16.59 -14.29
CA THR A 28 -5.12 15.87 -14.82
C THR A 28 -4.83 14.56 -14.10
N GLY A 29 -5.01 14.52 -12.78
CA GLY A 29 -4.67 13.39 -11.92
C GLY A 29 -5.87 12.65 -11.34
N GLY A 30 -7.06 13.21 -11.53
CA GLY A 30 -8.32 12.68 -11.02
C GLY A 30 -8.65 13.07 -9.57
N PRO A 31 -9.94 12.89 -9.19
CA PRO A 31 -10.50 13.33 -7.89
C PRO A 31 -9.75 12.78 -6.66
N GLY A 32 -9.30 11.53 -6.74
CA GLY A 32 -8.58 10.89 -5.62
C GLY A 32 -7.20 11.50 -5.38
N ALA A 33 -6.47 11.79 -6.45
CA ALA A 33 -5.15 12.43 -6.38
C ALA A 33 -5.26 13.86 -5.85
N ALA A 34 -6.23 14.64 -6.34
CA ALA A 34 -6.50 15.98 -5.87
C ALA A 34 -6.81 16.02 -4.36
N ASN A 35 -7.73 15.16 -3.91
CA ASN A 35 -8.08 15.06 -2.49
C ASN A 35 -6.84 14.74 -1.64
N ARG A 36 -6.06 13.72 -2.03
CA ARG A 36 -4.89 13.30 -1.28
C ARG A 36 -3.83 14.39 -1.19
N SER A 37 -3.57 15.07 -2.32
CA SER A 37 -2.59 16.16 -2.38
C SER A 37 -3.04 17.36 -1.54
N CYS A 38 -4.34 17.70 -1.56
CA CYS A 38 -4.91 18.77 -0.75
C CYS A 38 -4.86 18.43 0.76
N GLU A 39 -5.10 17.17 1.15
CA GLU A 39 -4.93 16.72 2.54
C GLU A 39 -3.48 16.91 3.03
N ILE A 40 -2.50 16.62 2.17
CA ILE A 40 -1.08 16.82 2.49
C ILE A 40 -0.79 18.32 2.66
N LEU A 41 -1.23 19.16 1.70
CA LEU A 41 -1.03 20.61 1.77
C LEU A 41 -1.69 21.19 3.03
N ARG A 42 -2.93 20.79 3.32
CA ARG A 42 -3.64 21.19 4.55
C ARG A 42 -2.85 20.86 5.81
N SER A 43 -2.28 19.65 5.86
CA SER A 43 -1.45 19.22 6.99
C SER A 43 -0.18 20.06 7.13
N LEU A 44 0.46 20.43 6.02
CA LEU A 44 1.64 21.31 6.02
C LEU A 44 1.28 22.72 6.50
N MET A 45 0.15 23.28 6.03
CA MET A 45 -0.30 24.61 6.46
C MET A 45 -0.70 24.65 7.96
N ASN A 46 -1.35 23.59 8.46
CA ASN A 46 -1.60 23.46 9.91
C ASN A 46 -0.28 23.44 10.71
N LYS A 47 0.75 22.77 10.20
CA LYS A 47 2.07 22.80 10.85
C LYS A 47 2.72 24.18 10.82
N ALA A 48 2.53 24.94 9.73
CA ALA A 48 3.03 26.31 9.63
C ALA A 48 2.36 27.23 10.68
N GLU A 49 1.06 27.03 10.93
CA GLU A 49 0.34 27.73 12.03
C GLU A 49 0.89 27.30 13.40
N GLU A 50 1.01 26.00 13.65
CA GLU A 50 1.54 25.46 14.91
C GLU A 50 2.96 25.99 15.23
N TRP A 51 3.78 26.19 14.19
CA TRP A 51 5.14 26.74 14.34
C TRP A 51 5.21 28.28 14.36
N GLY A 52 4.07 28.95 14.28
CA GLY A 52 4.00 30.42 14.28
C GLY A 52 4.50 31.07 12.99
N ILE A 53 4.68 30.31 11.91
CA ILE A 53 5.06 30.83 10.58
C ILE A 53 3.87 31.51 9.92
N LYS A 54 2.65 31.00 10.15
CA LYS A 54 1.39 31.61 9.72
C LYS A 54 0.51 31.92 10.92
N PRO A 55 -0.36 32.94 10.82
CA PRO A 55 -1.36 33.20 11.84
C PRO A 55 -2.31 32.01 12.03
N GLU A 56 -2.76 31.76 13.25
CA GLU A 56 -3.76 30.74 13.55
C GLU A 56 -5.06 30.98 12.78
N GLY A 57 -5.61 29.91 12.18
CA GLY A 57 -6.83 29.96 11.36
C GLY A 57 -6.64 30.48 9.94
N SER A 58 -5.40 30.78 9.51
CA SER A 58 -5.09 31.29 8.17
C SER A 58 -4.87 30.22 7.11
N ASN A 59 -5.05 28.93 7.45
CA ASN A 59 -4.85 27.83 6.52
C ASN A 59 -5.76 27.90 5.29
N PRO A 60 -5.23 28.18 4.08
CA PRO A 60 -6.03 28.39 2.87
C PRO A 60 -6.72 27.12 2.36
N CYS A 61 -6.34 25.96 2.90
CA CYS A 61 -6.93 24.68 2.50
C CYS A 61 -8.21 24.32 3.24
N THR A 62 -8.56 25.01 4.33
CA THR A 62 -9.73 24.67 5.17
C THR A 62 -11.04 24.76 4.42
N SER A 63 -11.19 25.78 3.58
CA SER A 63 -12.40 26.06 2.81
C SER A 63 -12.50 25.28 1.50
N ILE A 64 -11.47 24.50 1.12
CA ILE A 64 -11.49 23.73 -0.11
C ILE A 64 -12.45 22.55 0.02
N ARG A 65 -13.46 22.55 -0.85
CA ARG A 65 -14.42 21.43 -0.94
C ARG A 65 -13.82 20.25 -1.66
N MET A 66 -13.60 19.16 -0.93
CA MET A 66 -13.07 17.92 -1.47
C MET A 66 -13.99 17.25 -2.49
N ASN A 67 -13.41 16.60 -3.48
CA ASN A 67 -14.15 15.78 -4.44
C ASN A 67 -14.86 14.61 -3.75
N LYS A 68 -16.02 14.19 -4.26
CA LYS A 68 -16.70 13.00 -3.76
C LYS A 68 -15.84 11.77 -3.97
N ARG A 69 -15.62 10.99 -2.90
CA ARG A 69 -14.90 9.72 -2.99
C ARG A 69 -15.83 8.63 -3.52
N ARG A 70 -15.42 7.98 -4.60
CA ARG A 70 -16.09 6.76 -5.05
C ARG A 70 -15.64 5.58 -4.19
N LYS A 71 -16.59 4.89 -3.57
CA LYS A 71 -16.31 3.62 -2.90
C LYS A 71 -16.16 2.55 -3.99
N CYS A 72 -15.01 1.89 -4.05
CA CYS A 72 -14.87 0.70 -4.87
C CYS A 72 -15.52 -0.47 -4.13
N GLN A 73 -16.54 -1.08 -4.75
CA GLN A 73 -17.29 -2.21 -4.19
C GLN A 73 -17.18 -3.45 -5.10
N ARG A 74 -16.16 -3.50 -5.96
CA ARG A 74 -15.95 -4.63 -6.83
C ARG A 74 -15.20 -5.73 -6.08
N PHE A 75 -15.79 -6.90 -6.04
CA PHE A 75 -15.16 -8.14 -5.59
C PHE A 75 -14.93 -9.05 -6.79
N LEU A 76 -13.97 -9.96 -6.68
CA LEU A 76 -13.74 -10.98 -7.69
C LEU A 76 -14.91 -11.99 -7.67
N SER A 77 -15.38 -12.39 -8.84
CA SER A 77 -16.30 -13.52 -9.00
C SER A 77 -15.57 -14.85 -8.82
N ASP A 78 -16.31 -15.94 -8.60
CA ASP A 78 -15.70 -17.29 -8.50
C ASP A 78 -14.91 -17.67 -9.73
N GLN A 79 -15.35 -17.25 -10.92
CA GLN A 79 -14.63 -17.49 -12.16
C GLN A 79 -13.31 -16.72 -12.22
N GLU A 80 -13.30 -15.46 -11.77
CA GLU A 80 -12.07 -14.65 -11.68
C GLU A 80 -11.11 -15.23 -10.64
N PHE A 81 -11.62 -15.74 -9.51
CA PHE A 81 -10.78 -16.44 -8.54
C PHE A 81 -10.13 -17.69 -9.10
N ARG A 82 -10.88 -18.50 -9.89
CA ARG A 82 -10.32 -19.68 -10.56
C ARG A 82 -9.25 -19.31 -11.58
N ARG A 83 -9.48 -18.29 -12.42
CA ARG A 83 -8.46 -17.78 -13.37
C ARG A 83 -7.21 -17.30 -12.63
N LEU A 84 -7.37 -16.53 -11.56
CA LEU A 84 -6.27 -16.07 -10.72
C LEU A 84 -5.47 -17.24 -10.16
N GLY A 85 -6.13 -18.29 -9.67
CA GLY A 85 -5.48 -19.51 -9.19
C GLY A 85 -4.65 -20.18 -10.29
N THR A 86 -5.22 -20.35 -11.48
CA THR A 86 -4.54 -20.94 -12.65
C THR A 86 -3.32 -20.10 -13.05
N ALA A 87 -3.47 -18.79 -13.14
CA ALA A 87 -2.38 -17.89 -13.50
C ALA A 87 -1.23 -17.93 -12.47
N ILE A 88 -1.53 -18.01 -11.17
CA ILE A 88 -0.52 -18.22 -10.14
C ILE A 88 0.19 -19.56 -10.31
N ASP A 89 -0.55 -20.62 -10.60
CA ASP A 89 0.03 -21.97 -10.78
C ASP A 89 0.92 -22.06 -12.02
N ASN A 90 0.57 -21.41 -13.13
CA ASN A 90 1.41 -21.30 -14.32
C ASN A 90 2.77 -20.66 -14.02
N ASN A 91 2.78 -19.69 -13.12
CA ASN A 91 3.99 -18.97 -12.71
C ASN A 91 4.78 -19.68 -11.59
N ARG A 92 4.25 -20.73 -10.96
CA ARG A 92 4.84 -21.37 -9.78
C ARG A 92 6.24 -21.94 -10.02
N LYS A 93 6.51 -22.50 -11.21
CA LYS A 93 7.83 -23.06 -11.56
C LYS A 93 8.90 -21.98 -11.72
N SER A 94 8.56 -20.85 -12.33
CA SER A 94 9.50 -19.75 -12.63
C SER A 94 9.72 -18.82 -11.44
N ARG A 95 8.67 -18.59 -10.64
CA ARG A 95 8.64 -17.60 -9.53
C ARG A 95 8.04 -18.16 -8.24
N PRO A 96 8.55 -19.29 -7.70
CA PRO A 96 7.88 -20.02 -6.60
C PRO A 96 7.67 -19.17 -5.35
N VAL A 97 8.66 -18.33 -4.98
CA VAL A 97 8.58 -17.49 -3.77
C VAL A 97 7.59 -16.34 -3.94
N HIS A 98 7.51 -15.75 -5.15
CA HIS A 98 6.53 -14.70 -5.46
C HIS A 98 5.11 -15.26 -5.46
N CYS A 99 4.90 -16.43 -6.06
CA CYS A 99 3.60 -17.11 -6.05
C CYS A 99 3.16 -17.48 -4.64
N ALA A 100 4.07 -17.99 -3.80
CA ALA A 100 3.79 -18.29 -2.40
C ALA A 100 3.39 -17.04 -1.61
N ALA A 101 4.10 -15.91 -1.79
CA ALA A 101 3.77 -14.65 -1.14
C ALA A 101 2.40 -14.10 -1.59
N LEU A 102 2.12 -14.13 -2.91
CA LEU A 102 0.85 -13.68 -3.46
C LEU A 102 -0.31 -14.57 -2.98
N SER A 103 -0.14 -15.90 -3.01
CA SER A 103 -1.15 -16.84 -2.48
C SER A 103 -1.43 -16.60 -1.00
N LEU A 104 -0.39 -16.32 -0.21
CA LEU A 104 -0.56 -16.04 1.21
C LEU A 104 -1.33 -14.73 1.45
N LEU A 105 -1.08 -13.70 0.63
CA LEU A 105 -1.86 -12.45 0.66
C LEU A 105 -3.34 -12.71 0.42
N ILE A 106 -3.67 -13.52 -0.59
CA ILE A 106 -5.05 -13.88 -0.94
C ILE A 106 -5.72 -14.66 0.21
N LEU A 107 -5.03 -15.66 0.76
CA LEU A 107 -5.57 -16.56 1.78
C LEU A 107 -5.71 -15.93 3.16
N THR A 108 -4.93 -14.88 3.47
CA THR A 108 -4.89 -14.28 4.81
C THR A 108 -5.48 -12.88 4.89
N GLY A 109 -5.61 -12.17 3.77
CA GLY A 109 -5.99 -10.77 3.75
C GLY A 109 -4.99 -9.83 4.46
N CYS A 110 -3.76 -10.29 4.69
CA CYS A 110 -2.70 -9.48 5.29
C CYS A 110 -2.28 -8.34 4.36
N ARG A 111 -1.72 -7.28 4.93
CA ARG A 111 -1.12 -6.20 4.12
C ARG A 111 0.11 -6.72 3.37
N LYS A 112 0.36 -6.16 2.18
CA LYS A 112 1.52 -6.53 1.36
C LYS A 112 2.83 -6.46 2.16
N SER A 113 3.04 -5.38 2.89
CA SER A 113 4.25 -5.20 3.71
C SER A 113 4.40 -6.25 4.82
N GLU A 114 3.31 -6.69 5.42
CA GLU A 114 3.30 -7.70 6.47
C GLU A 114 3.75 -9.08 5.92
N ILE A 115 3.25 -9.47 4.76
CA ILE A 115 3.66 -10.75 4.14
C ILE A 115 5.07 -10.64 3.55
N THR A 116 5.35 -9.63 2.75
CA THR A 116 6.68 -9.52 2.12
C THR A 116 7.80 -9.21 3.11
N GLY A 117 7.48 -8.70 4.30
CA GLY A 117 8.42 -8.49 5.41
C GLY A 117 8.43 -9.59 6.46
N LEU A 118 7.60 -10.63 6.29
CA LEU A 118 7.43 -11.70 7.28
C LEU A 118 8.76 -12.38 7.60
N THR A 119 8.99 -12.59 8.89
CA THR A 119 10.16 -13.32 9.42
C THR A 119 9.74 -14.67 9.99
N TRP A 120 10.70 -15.61 10.02
CA TRP A 120 10.45 -16.94 10.59
C TRP A 120 10.13 -16.91 12.09
N SER A 121 10.59 -15.89 12.82
CA SER A 121 10.30 -15.71 14.25
C SER A 121 8.85 -15.34 14.53
N GLU A 122 8.16 -14.73 13.56
CA GLU A 122 6.75 -14.37 13.64
C GLU A 122 5.82 -15.56 13.38
N GLY A 123 6.31 -16.63 12.74
CA GLY A 123 5.55 -17.86 12.52
C GLY A 123 5.59 -18.78 13.74
N LYS A 124 4.46 -18.92 14.45
CA LYS A 124 4.34 -19.81 15.62
C LYS A 124 3.16 -20.77 15.44
N GLY A 125 3.47 -22.01 15.01
CA GLY A 125 2.44 -22.98 14.67
C GLY A 125 1.57 -22.46 13.53
N ARG A 126 0.26 -22.62 13.64
CA ARG A 126 -0.73 -22.16 12.64
C ARG A 126 -1.13 -20.68 12.79
N ARG A 127 -0.20 -19.82 13.20
CA ARG A 127 -0.46 -18.40 13.38
C ARG A 127 0.78 -17.55 13.06
N LEU A 128 0.53 -16.33 12.61
CA LEU A 128 1.56 -15.29 12.45
C LEU A 128 1.35 -14.26 13.56
N LEU A 129 2.41 -13.96 14.28
CA LEU A 129 2.44 -12.91 15.31
C LEU A 129 3.10 -11.69 14.69
N LEU A 130 2.31 -10.86 14.00
CA LEU A 130 2.81 -9.66 13.33
C LEU A 130 3.06 -8.57 14.36
N THR A 131 4.32 -8.23 14.59
CA THR A 131 4.75 -7.26 15.61
C THR A 131 4.72 -5.83 15.09
N ASP A 132 5.03 -5.63 13.80
CA ASP A 132 5.04 -4.31 13.13
C ASP A 132 3.85 -4.20 12.15
N SER A 133 2.67 -3.93 12.68
CA SER A 133 1.47 -3.65 11.88
C SER A 133 1.04 -2.20 12.08
N LYS A 134 0.53 -1.55 11.00
CA LYS A 134 0.04 -0.15 11.00
C LYS A 134 -0.94 0.17 12.16
N THR A 135 -1.61 -0.84 12.69
CA THR A 135 -2.61 -0.72 13.77
C THR A 135 -2.16 -1.36 15.08
N GLY A 136 -0.86 -1.65 15.23
CA GLY A 136 -0.28 -2.35 16.39
C GLY A 136 -0.15 -3.87 16.17
N PRO A 137 0.47 -4.58 17.11
CA PRO A 137 0.68 -6.03 17.01
C PRO A 137 -0.63 -6.79 16.85
N ARG A 138 -0.64 -7.80 15.98
CA ARG A 138 -1.82 -8.65 15.77
C ARG A 138 -1.47 -10.09 15.45
N THR A 139 -2.37 -11.01 15.79
CA THR A 139 -2.27 -12.42 15.44
C THR A 139 -3.13 -12.73 14.23
N VAL A 140 -2.56 -13.41 13.23
CA VAL A 140 -3.28 -13.91 12.06
C VAL A 140 -3.29 -15.43 12.10
N TRP A 141 -4.47 -16.03 12.14
CA TRP A 141 -4.64 -17.47 12.10
C TRP A 141 -4.56 -17.98 10.66
N LEU A 142 -3.82 -19.06 10.46
CA LEU A 142 -3.59 -19.66 9.16
C LEU A 142 -4.52 -20.85 8.95
N GLY A 143 -5.35 -20.78 7.92
CA GLY A 143 -6.05 -21.94 7.39
C GLY A 143 -5.07 -22.97 6.83
N GLU A 144 -5.53 -24.20 6.56
CA GLU A 144 -4.68 -25.33 6.12
C GLU A 144 -3.84 -24.98 4.87
N ALA A 145 -4.47 -24.37 3.86
CA ALA A 145 -3.77 -23.99 2.64
C ALA A 145 -2.64 -22.98 2.88
N ALA A 146 -2.89 -21.94 3.67
CA ALA A 146 -1.88 -20.93 4.02
C ALA A 146 -0.74 -21.53 4.84
N TRP A 147 -1.06 -22.42 5.78
CA TRP A 147 -0.07 -23.12 6.58
C TRP A 147 0.81 -24.04 5.74
N THR A 148 0.23 -24.78 4.80
CA THR A 148 0.97 -25.66 3.88
C THR A 148 1.95 -24.84 3.02
N ILE A 149 1.56 -23.68 2.53
CA ILE A 149 2.46 -22.79 1.79
C ILE A 149 3.70 -22.46 2.64
N ILE A 150 3.51 -22.00 3.87
CA ILE A 150 4.63 -21.62 4.75
C ILE A 150 5.52 -22.82 5.08
N LYS A 151 4.95 -23.98 5.36
CA LYS A 151 5.73 -25.21 5.65
C LYS A 151 6.62 -25.64 4.50
N CYS A 152 6.17 -25.46 3.26
CA CYS A 152 6.91 -25.84 2.07
C CYS A 152 8.01 -24.83 1.67
N LEU A 153 8.06 -23.65 2.30
CA LEU A 153 9.09 -22.68 1.99
C LEU A 153 10.46 -23.06 2.59
N PRO A 154 11.55 -22.92 1.81
CA PRO A 154 12.88 -23.26 2.28
C PRO A 154 13.39 -22.28 3.34
N ARG A 155 13.76 -22.79 4.51
CA ARG A 155 14.48 -22.02 5.53
C ARG A 155 15.97 -22.00 5.19
N ARG A 156 16.53 -20.80 5.06
CA ARG A 156 17.99 -20.65 4.91
C ARG A 156 18.65 -20.25 6.22
N LYS A 157 19.75 -20.93 6.56
CA LYS A 157 20.59 -20.54 7.71
C LYS A 157 21.03 -19.08 7.52
N ARG A 158 20.95 -18.27 8.58
CA ARG A 158 21.32 -16.84 8.62
C ARG A 158 20.38 -15.87 7.92
N ARG A 159 19.17 -16.30 7.49
CA ARG A 159 18.16 -15.39 6.95
C ARG A 159 16.88 -15.44 7.77
N PRO A 160 16.50 -14.32 8.42
CA PRO A 160 15.26 -14.26 9.19
C PRO A 160 14.03 -14.17 8.27
N GLU A 161 14.15 -13.61 7.06
CA GLU A 161 13.03 -13.35 6.17
C GLU A 161 12.48 -14.65 5.57
N VAL A 162 11.15 -14.75 5.51
CA VAL A 162 10.44 -15.87 4.86
C VAL A 162 10.46 -15.68 3.33
N PHE A 163 10.22 -14.45 2.87
CA PHE A 163 10.10 -14.12 1.46
C PHE A 163 11.25 -13.24 0.99
N PHE A 164 12.14 -13.81 0.22
CA PHE A 164 13.25 -13.09 -0.42
C PHE A 164 13.44 -13.60 -1.85
N ASN A 165 13.87 -12.72 -2.73
CA ASN A 165 14.22 -13.09 -4.10
C ASN A 165 15.53 -13.90 -4.08
N PRO A 166 15.54 -15.17 -4.52
CA PRO A 166 16.72 -16.03 -4.41
C PRO A 166 17.89 -15.58 -5.30
N ARG A 167 17.65 -14.77 -6.34
CA ARG A 167 18.70 -14.24 -7.23
C ARG A 167 19.36 -13.00 -6.64
N THR A 168 18.56 -12.06 -6.14
CA THR A 168 19.06 -10.76 -5.67
C THR A 168 19.29 -10.71 -4.17
N GLY A 169 18.74 -11.66 -3.42
CA GLY A 169 18.72 -11.66 -1.96
C GLY A 169 17.86 -10.55 -1.34
N ARG A 170 17.17 -9.73 -2.14
CA ARG A 170 16.31 -8.64 -1.68
C ARG A 170 14.91 -9.16 -1.33
N LYS A 171 14.15 -8.33 -0.64
CA LYS A 171 12.72 -8.54 -0.38
C LYS A 171 11.97 -8.84 -1.68
N VAL A 172 11.01 -9.76 -1.63
CA VAL A 172 10.18 -10.12 -2.79
C VAL A 172 9.29 -8.95 -3.18
N ASP A 173 9.32 -8.59 -4.45
CA ASP A 173 8.36 -7.68 -5.06
C ASP A 173 7.23 -8.48 -5.70
N VAL A 174 6.07 -8.51 -5.05
CA VAL A 174 4.87 -9.21 -5.56
C VAL A 174 4.14 -8.42 -6.64
N ASP A 175 4.42 -7.11 -6.80
CA ASP A 175 3.72 -6.27 -7.76
C ASP A 175 4.08 -6.64 -9.20
N CYS A 176 5.31 -7.12 -9.44
CA CYS A 176 5.71 -7.60 -10.76
C CYS A 176 4.93 -8.86 -11.17
N LEU A 177 4.76 -9.82 -10.25
CA LEU A 177 3.93 -11.00 -10.52
C LEU A 177 2.46 -10.64 -10.63
N TRP A 178 1.95 -9.75 -9.77
CA TRP A 178 0.56 -9.32 -9.81
C TRP A 178 0.17 -8.65 -11.13
N ARG A 179 1.05 -7.87 -11.73
CA ARG A 179 0.82 -7.28 -13.06
C ARG A 179 0.65 -8.36 -14.13
N ASP A 180 1.57 -9.32 -14.17
CA ASP A 180 1.55 -10.40 -15.15
C ASP A 180 0.28 -11.26 -15.00
N VAL A 181 -0.01 -11.72 -13.78
CA VAL A 181 -1.18 -12.57 -13.46
C VAL A 181 -2.53 -11.88 -13.71
N ARG A 182 -2.57 -10.55 -13.60
CA ARG A 182 -3.79 -9.77 -13.84
C ARG A 182 -4.13 -9.63 -15.33
N GLU A 183 -3.15 -9.79 -16.21
CA GLU A 183 -3.28 -9.66 -17.66
C GLU A 183 -3.63 -11.03 -18.33
N GLU A 184 -3.45 -12.16 -17.62
CA GLU A 184 -3.91 -13.50 -18.02
C GLU A 184 -5.42 -13.71 -17.69
#